data_8c9e9966d3d6fcbc47c813c681612e33
#
_entry.id   8c9e9966d3d6fcbc47c813c681612e33
#
_cell.length_a   1.000
_cell.length_b   1.000
_cell.length_c   1.000
_cell.angle_alpha   90.00
_cell.angle_beta   90.00
_cell.angle_gamma   90.00
#
_symmetry.space_group_name_H-M   'P 1'
#
loop_
_entity.id
_entity.type
_entity.pdbx_description
1 polymer ?
#
loop_
_entity_poly.entity_id
_entity_poly.type
_entity_poly.pdbx_seq_one_letter_code
_entity_poly.pdbx_strand_id
1 'polypeptide(L)'
;MGKNEISYIGGNTAERPFSFYGAGKLLITGEYLVLDGAEALAVGLSVGQTLEVSAHGQDGVLLWSSLENDGKCWFSAAFDSHLDIIRTSDEKTAGLLASFLKVCLKYNPGFDFTGKNVSVRAGFDRSWGLGTSSTLMYVLGRWAGIDPFLILNEAFSGSGYDIACAGLKKRNAVVYKLENGRPAWEETDFRPPFSDNLYFVYSGHKKNSERAVRSYRELPRAGRMEAVEECTRITRAMLSCGTPDEFDYLVHEHENIVSGVTGMPALKDRLFPDFTGEVKSLGAWGGDFFLATGAEAPGYFRRRGYGTVLSWDSLVLDTVR
;
A
#
# COMPACT_ATOMS: atom_id res chain seq x y z
N MET A 1 42.08 53.78 21.21
CA MET A 1 41.79 53.50 19.78
C MET A 1 42.01 52.03 19.55
N GLY A 2 40.98 51.25 19.50
CA GLY A 2 40.98 49.81 19.22
C GLY A 2 39.66 49.46 18.51
N LYS A 3 39.71 49.26 17.21
CA LYS A 3 38.56 48.87 16.39
C LYS A 3 38.30 47.39 16.63
N ASN A 4 37.14 47.05 17.19
CA ASN A 4 36.62 45.69 17.20
C ASN A 4 36.03 45.37 15.83
N GLU A 5 36.72 44.53 15.07
CA GLU A 5 36.14 43.85 13.90
C GLU A 5 35.23 42.73 14.36
N ILE A 6 33.93 42.87 14.11
CA ILE A 6 32.95 41.80 14.28
C ILE A 6 33.04 40.94 13.02
N SER A 7 33.68 39.78 13.12
CA SER A 7 33.65 38.75 12.08
C SER A 7 32.26 38.12 12.06
N TYR A 8 31.49 38.37 11.01
CA TYR A 8 30.29 37.62 10.68
C TYR A 8 30.71 36.21 10.24
N ILE A 9 30.58 35.23 11.13
CA ILE A 9 30.61 33.82 10.75
C ILE A 9 29.25 33.55 10.12
N GLY A 10 29.20 33.47 8.80
CA GLY A 10 28.05 32.99 8.05
C GLY A 10 27.80 31.53 8.39
N GLY A 11 26.94 31.26 9.35
CA GLY A 11 26.44 29.94 9.63
C GLY A 11 25.53 29.50 8.47
N ASN A 12 26.00 28.57 7.67
CA ASN A 12 25.21 27.86 6.69
C ASN A 12 24.17 27.06 7.50
N THR A 13 22.97 27.60 7.70
CA THR A 13 21.86 26.88 8.29
C THR A 13 21.36 25.88 7.26
N ALA A 14 22.02 24.71 7.17
CA ALA A 14 21.50 23.59 6.43
C ALA A 14 20.11 23.28 7.02
N GLU A 15 19.05 23.50 6.24
CA GLU A 15 17.70 23.10 6.62
C GLU A 15 17.74 21.63 7.04
N ARG A 16 17.21 21.33 8.22
CA ARG A 16 17.17 19.94 8.70
C ARG A 16 16.33 19.12 7.71
N PRO A 17 16.79 17.92 7.33
CA PRO A 17 16.00 17.05 6.47
C PRO A 17 14.67 16.77 7.17
N PHE A 18 13.58 16.81 6.41
CA PHE A 18 12.26 16.43 6.88
C PHE A 18 11.81 15.15 6.19
N SER A 19 10.96 14.39 6.85
CA SER A 19 10.54 13.10 6.36
C SER A 19 9.03 12.90 6.45
N PHE A 20 8.51 12.07 5.55
CA PHE A 20 7.12 11.61 5.53
C PHE A 20 7.11 10.09 5.47
N TYR A 21 6.23 9.48 6.25
CA TYR A 21 6.06 8.03 6.28
C TYR A 21 4.65 7.66 5.84
N GLY A 22 4.54 6.60 5.03
CA GLY A 22 3.29 5.96 4.65
C GLY A 22 3.34 4.47 4.98
N ALA A 23 2.37 3.99 5.74
CA ALA A 23 2.28 2.57 6.11
C ALA A 23 1.98 1.70 4.88
N GLY A 24 2.55 0.50 4.83
CA GLY A 24 2.12 -0.54 3.89
C GLY A 24 0.72 -1.04 4.23
N LYS A 25 0.18 -1.94 3.39
CA LYS A 25 -1.20 -2.42 3.54
C LYS A 25 -1.38 -3.87 3.10
N LEU A 26 -2.38 -4.50 3.69
CA LEU A 26 -2.99 -5.72 3.15
C LEU A 26 -4.51 -5.57 3.13
N LEU A 27 -5.13 -6.03 2.05
CA LEU A 27 -6.58 -6.06 1.90
C LEU A 27 -7.09 -7.39 2.47
N ILE A 28 -7.94 -7.34 3.48
CA ILE A 28 -8.48 -8.53 4.15
C ILE A 28 -9.80 -8.96 3.51
N THR A 29 -10.65 -8.01 3.11
CA THR A 29 -11.90 -8.28 2.38
C THR A 29 -12.13 -7.23 1.31
N GLY A 30 -12.98 -7.54 0.32
CA GLY A 30 -13.42 -6.57 -0.68
C GLY A 30 -12.61 -6.59 -1.96
N GLU A 31 -11.78 -7.62 -2.19
CA GLU A 31 -11.00 -7.78 -3.43
C GLU A 31 -11.90 -7.62 -4.65
N TYR A 32 -11.51 -6.73 -5.57
CA TYR A 32 -12.27 -6.33 -6.75
C TYR A 32 -13.61 -5.64 -6.47
N LEU A 33 -14.46 -6.20 -5.60
CA LEU A 33 -15.81 -5.72 -5.31
C LEU A 33 -15.85 -4.31 -4.71
N VAL A 34 -14.76 -3.88 -4.06
CA VAL A 34 -14.58 -2.49 -3.61
C VAL A 34 -14.68 -1.49 -4.76
N LEU A 35 -14.32 -1.90 -6.00
CA LEU A 35 -14.45 -1.06 -7.20
C LEU A 35 -15.91 -0.81 -7.61
N ASP A 36 -16.82 -1.69 -7.19
CA ASP A 36 -18.25 -1.61 -7.43
C ASP A 36 -19.02 -1.15 -6.17
N GLY A 37 -18.30 -0.72 -5.11
CA GLY A 37 -18.87 -0.08 -3.91
C GLY A 37 -19.04 -0.98 -2.68
N ALA A 38 -18.53 -2.24 -2.70
CA ALA A 38 -18.49 -3.05 -1.50
C ALA A 38 -17.63 -2.38 -0.40
N GLU A 39 -18.02 -2.57 0.85
CA GLU A 39 -17.11 -2.28 1.95
C GLU A 39 -15.93 -3.26 1.93
N ALA A 40 -14.75 -2.73 2.14
CA ALA A 40 -13.50 -3.48 2.16
C ALA A 40 -12.78 -3.24 3.47
N LEU A 41 -12.25 -4.29 4.09
CA LEU A 41 -11.40 -4.19 5.26
C LEU A 41 -9.95 -4.29 4.83
N ALA A 42 -9.16 -3.28 5.16
CA ALA A 42 -7.73 -3.30 4.92
C ALA A 42 -6.96 -2.95 6.20
N VAL A 43 -5.85 -3.64 6.43
CA VAL A 43 -4.96 -3.41 7.57
C VAL A 43 -3.72 -2.66 7.14
N GLY A 44 -3.29 -1.70 7.97
CA GLY A 44 -2.00 -1.06 7.87
C GLY A 44 -0.90 -1.95 8.41
N LEU A 45 0.30 -1.80 7.88
CA LEU A 45 1.43 -2.63 8.23
C LEU A 45 2.47 -1.86 9.05
N SER A 46 3.20 -2.57 9.89
CA SER A 46 4.33 -2.04 10.67
C SER A 46 5.51 -1.61 9.79
N VAL A 47 5.48 -2.01 8.53
CA VAL A 47 6.44 -1.63 7.50
C VAL A 47 5.77 -0.74 6.46
N GLY A 48 6.53 0.19 5.86
CA GLY A 48 6.00 1.15 4.91
C GLY A 48 7.10 1.80 4.07
N GLN A 49 6.85 2.99 3.57
CA GLN A 49 7.85 3.80 2.87
C GLN A 49 8.11 5.12 3.60
N THR A 50 9.37 5.50 3.67
CA THR A 50 9.81 6.82 4.13
C THR A 50 10.33 7.62 2.95
N LEU A 51 9.82 8.84 2.79
CA LEU A 51 10.35 9.86 1.90
C LEU A 51 11.09 10.87 2.74
N GLU A 52 12.38 11.11 2.42
CA GLU A 52 13.22 12.10 3.05
C GLU A 52 13.59 13.18 2.04
N VAL A 53 13.53 14.43 2.47
CA VAL A 53 13.85 15.61 1.64
C VAL A 53 14.94 16.41 2.31
N SER A 54 15.98 16.73 1.56
CA SER A 54 17.08 17.60 1.98
C SER A 54 17.42 18.59 0.86
N ALA A 55 18.03 19.73 1.19
CA ALA A 55 18.59 20.62 0.19
C ALA A 55 19.89 20.03 -0.40
N HIS A 56 20.18 20.28 -1.68
CA HIS A 56 21.45 19.85 -2.28
C HIS A 56 22.27 20.98 -2.93
N GLY A 57 21.77 22.21 -2.87
CA GLY A 57 22.54 23.39 -3.27
C GLY A 57 22.68 23.62 -4.77
N GLN A 58 22.07 22.81 -5.64
CA GLN A 58 21.98 23.03 -7.09
C GLN A 58 20.58 23.53 -7.43
N ASP A 59 20.44 24.83 -7.64
CA ASP A 59 19.15 25.44 -7.96
C ASP A 59 18.55 24.86 -9.25
N GLY A 60 17.22 24.80 -9.31
CA GLY A 60 16.49 24.38 -10.49
C GLY A 60 16.47 22.87 -10.78
N VAL A 61 17.12 22.05 -9.94
CA VAL A 61 17.18 20.58 -10.15
C VAL A 61 16.57 19.84 -8.98
N LEU A 62 15.76 18.81 -9.26
CA LEU A 62 15.34 17.80 -8.31
C LEU A 62 16.19 16.53 -8.49
N LEU A 63 16.88 16.09 -7.45
CA LEU A 63 17.53 14.78 -7.42
C LEU A 63 16.64 13.79 -6.70
N TRP A 64 16.51 12.58 -7.27
CA TRP A 64 15.67 11.51 -6.74
C TRP A 64 16.42 10.20 -6.67
N SER A 65 16.29 9.48 -5.53
CA SER A 65 16.75 8.12 -5.36
C SER A 65 15.68 7.27 -4.66
N SER A 66 15.47 6.06 -5.16
CA SER A 66 14.62 5.06 -4.52
C SER A 66 15.47 3.89 -4.07
N LEU A 67 15.32 3.54 -2.80
CA LEU A 67 16.15 2.57 -2.10
C LEU A 67 15.35 1.32 -1.73
N GLU A 68 15.98 0.16 -1.82
CA GLU A 68 15.49 -1.09 -1.25
C GLU A 68 15.56 -1.04 0.29
N ASN A 69 15.01 -2.04 0.96
CA ASN A 69 15.08 -2.19 2.41
C ASN A 69 16.52 -2.29 2.95
N ASP A 70 17.43 -2.87 2.18
CA ASP A 70 18.87 -2.97 2.49
C ASP A 70 19.65 -1.67 2.19
N GLY A 71 18.99 -0.65 1.66
CA GLY A 71 19.57 0.64 1.30
C GLY A 71 20.19 0.71 -0.10
N LYS A 72 20.15 -0.36 -0.89
CA LYS A 72 20.63 -0.35 -2.27
C LYS A 72 19.73 0.52 -3.14
N CYS A 73 20.33 1.45 -3.91
CA CYS A 73 19.59 2.25 -4.87
C CYS A 73 19.18 1.40 -6.08
N TRP A 74 17.89 1.28 -6.32
CA TRP A 74 17.33 0.56 -7.46
C TRP A 74 16.84 1.48 -8.57
N PHE A 75 16.53 2.74 -8.22
CA PHE A 75 16.10 3.76 -9.19
C PHE A 75 16.65 5.11 -8.79
N SER A 76 17.12 5.86 -9.79
CA SER A 76 17.55 7.26 -9.62
C SER A 76 17.15 8.09 -10.83
N ALA A 77 16.82 9.36 -10.59
CA ALA A 77 16.51 10.33 -11.62
C ALA A 77 16.92 11.75 -11.19
N ALA A 78 17.10 12.62 -12.18
CA ALA A 78 17.19 14.05 -11.99
C ALA A 78 16.22 14.74 -12.94
N PHE A 79 15.51 15.74 -12.42
CA PHE A 79 14.50 16.51 -13.15
C PHE A 79 14.85 17.98 -13.10
N ASP A 80 14.52 18.73 -14.14
CA ASP A 80 14.61 20.18 -14.13
C ASP A 80 13.38 20.83 -13.46
N SER A 81 13.33 22.15 -13.49
CA SER A 81 12.21 22.93 -12.94
C SER A 81 10.87 22.74 -13.65
N HIS A 82 10.85 22.11 -14.83
CA HIS A 82 9.62 21.75 -15.57
C HIS A 82 9.25 20.27 -15.39
N LEU A 83 10.01 19.55 -14.56
CA LEU A 83 9.91 18.09 -14.39
C LEU A 83 10.21 17.30 -15.66
N ASP A 84 11.04 17.85 -16.54
CA ASP A 84 11.62 17.13 -17.64
C ASP A 84 12.84 16.32 -17.15
N ILE A 85 13.02 15.13 -17.71
CA ILE A 85 14.04 14.19 -17.26
C ILE A 85 15.40 14.64 -17.77
N ILE A 86 16.32 15.04 -16.85
CA ILE A 86 17.72 15.35 -17.19
C ILE A 86 18.52 14.05 -17.33
N ARG A 87 18.32 13.11 -16.41
CA ARG A 87 18.97 11.80 -16.41
C ARG A 87 18.15 10.82 -15.58
N THR A 88 18.20 9.54 -15.90
CA THR A 88 17.52 8.50 -15.16
C THR A 88 18.17 7.13 -15.36
N SER A 89 17.98 6.22 -14.40
CA SER A 89 18.31 4.80 -14.53
C SER A 89 17.20 3.98 -15.18
N ASP A 90 15.95 4.51 -15.27
CA ASP A 90 14.80 3.85 -15.91
C ASP A 90 13.77 4.89 -16.37
N GLU A 91 13.58 5.02 -17.68
CA GLU A 91 12.71 6.02 -18.29
C GLU A 91 11.24 5.86 -17.93
N LYS A 92 10.76 4.61 -17.83
CA LYS A 92 9.36 4.35 -17.51
C LYS A 92 9.03 4.79 -16.10
N THR A 93 9.89 4.44 -15.14
CA THR A 93 9.74 4.83 -13.73
C THR A 93 9.86 6.35 -13.56
N ALA A 94 10.82 6.98 -14.25
CA ALA A 94 10.99 8.43 -14.24
C ALA A 94 9.75 9.15 -14.80
N GLY A 95 9.21 8.69 -15.92
CA GLY A 95 8.01 9.26 -16.52
C GLY A 95 6.78 9.15 -15.61
N LEU A 96 6.60 8.02 -14.91
CA LEU A 96 5.55 7.87 -13.93
C LEU A 96 5.74 8.81 -12.73
N LEU A 97 6.96 8.92 -12.20
CA LEU A 97 7.26 9.83 -11.11
C LEU A 97 7.04 11.29 -11.52
N ALA A 98 7.48 11.69 -12.70
CA ALA A 98 7.23 13.02 -13.25
C ALA A 98 5.73 13.32 -13.35
N SER A 99 4.91 12.34 -13.76
CA SER A 99 3.44 12.52 -13.80
C SER A 99 2.86 12.78 -12.42
N PHE A 100 3.31 12.08 -11.37
CA PHE A 100 2.88 12.33 -9.99
C PHE A 100 3.27 13.73 -9.50
N LEU A 101 4.51 14.14 -9.76
CA LEU A 101 5.01 15.46 -9.38
C LEU A 101 4.31 16.60 -10.15
N LYS A 102 3.97 16.38 -11.43
CA LYS A 102 3.16 17.34 -12.23
C LYS A 102 1.76 17.53 -11.65
N VAL A 103 1.14 16.47 -11.11
CA VAL A 103 -0.13 16.59 -10.36
C VAL A 103 0.09 17.42 -9.09
N CYS A 104 1.17 17.16 -8.34
CA CYS A 104 1.50 17.97 -7.17
C CYS A 104 1.59 19.46 -7.49
N LEU A 105 2.30 19.83 -8.56
CA LEU A 105 2.41 21.22 -9.03
C LEU A 105 1.08 21.81 -9.49
N LYS A 106 0.26 21.01 -10.18
CA LYS A 106 -1.06 21.43 -10.65
C LYS A 106 -1.96 21.89 -9.50
N TYR A 107 -1.95 21.15 -8.38
CA TYR A 107 -2.80 21.44 -7.22
C TYR A 107 -2.14 22.30 -6.15
N ASN A 108 -0.81 22.38 -6.15
CA ASN A 108 -0.06 23.34 -5.36
C ASN A 108 1.04 24.02 -6.21
N PRO A 109 0.74 25.12 -6.92
CA PRO A 109 1.74 25.84 -7.72
C PRO A 109 2.94 26.37 -6.93
N GLY A 110 2.81 26.48 -5.60
CA GLY A 110 3.91 26.87 -4.69
C GLY A 110 4.72 25.69 -4.16
N PHE A 111 4.52 24.49 -4.71
CA PHE A 111 5.28 23.31 -4.28
C PHE A 111 6.77 23.45 -4.58
N ASP A 112 7.58 23.61 -3.53
CA ASP A 112 9.02 23.78 -3.62
C ASP A 112 9.76 22.44 -3.67
N PHE A 113 10.01 21.95 -4.89
CA PHE A 113 10.72 20.70 -5.15
C PHE A 113 12.12 20.92 -5.76
N THR A 114 12.44 22.11 -6.28
CA THR A 114 13.72 22.40 -6.90
C THR A 114 14.83 22.61 -5.85
N GLY A 115 16.07 22.29 -6.21
CA GLY A 115 17.18 22.33 -5.25
C GLY A 115 17.06 21.28 -4.14
N LYS A 116 16.20 20.29 -4.28
CA LYS A 116 15.98 19.23 -3.29
C LYS A 116 16.61 17.91 -3.74
N ASN A 117 17.11 17.18 -2.75
CA ASN A 117 17.53 15.78 -2.87
C ASN A 117 16.54 14.93 -2.10
N VAL A 118 15.83 14.08 -2.82
CA VAL A 118 14.79 13.20 -2.27
C VAL A 118 15.27 11.77 -2.27
N SER A 119 15.15 11.10 -1.13
CA SER A 119 15.31 9.66 -1.05
C SER A 119 14.01 9.01 -0.57
N VAL A 120 13.62 7.92 -1.23
CA VAL A 120 12.48 7.09 -0.83
C VAL A 120 12.96 5.70 -0.53
N ARG A 121 12.75 5.24 0.72
CA ARG A 121 13.16 3.91 1.17
C ARG A 121 11.93 3.06 1.49
N ALA A 122 11.85 1.88 0.88
CA ALA A 122 10.89 0.85 1.29
C ALA A 122 11.44 0.11 2.51
N GLY A 123 10.60 -0.10 3.55
CA GLY A 123 10.91 -0.91 4.72
C GLY A 123 10.63 -2.41 4.52
N PHE A 124 10.31 -2.83 3.29
CA PHE A 124 9.97 -4.19 2.91
C PHE A 124 10.48 -4.49 1.50
N ASP A 125 10.56 -5.77 1.14
CA ASP A 125 10.91 -6.18 -0.21
C ASP A 125 9.86 -5.71 -1.21
N ARG A 126 10.26 -4.98 -2.26
CA ARG A 126 9.36 -4.44 -3.28
C ARG A 126 8.57 -5.49 -4.05
N SER A 127 9.04 -6.73 -4.06
CA SER A 127 8.32 -7.85 -4.66
C SER A 127 7.09 -8.27 -3.85
N TRP A 128 7.00 -7.86 -2.59
CA TRP A 128 5.91 -8.28 -1.68
C TRP A 128 4.54 -7.67 -1.97
N GLY A 129 4.43 -6.67 -2.84
CA GLY A 129 3.11 -6.11 -3.21
C GLY A 129 2.40 -5.35 -2.10
N LEU A 130 3.11 -4.89 -1.09
CA LEU A 130 2.56 -4.22 0.10
C LEU A 130 2.20 -2.74 -0.11
N GLY A 131 2.10 -2.29 -1.38
CA GLY A 131 1.55 -0.97 -1.71
C GLY A 131 2.59 0.11 -2.02
N THR A 132 3.74 -0.23 -2.65
CA THR A 132 4.82 0.74 -2.95
C THR A 132 4.35 1.98 -3.74
N SER A 133 3.46 1.83 -4.72
CA SER A 133 2.95 2.98 -5.49
C SER A 133 2.04 3.87 -4.66
N SER A 134 1.16 3.28 -3.88
CA SER A 134 0.17 4.01 -3.08
C SER A 134 0.81 4.72 -1.89
N THR A 135 1.76 4.08 -1.22
CA THR A 135 2.55 4.74 -0.17
C THR A 135 3.38 5.89 -0.74
N LEU A 136 3.93 5.74 -1.97
CA LEU A 136 4.61 6.84 -2.65
C LEU A 136 3.64 8.00 -2.94
N MET A 137 2.46 7.74 -3.51
CA MET A 137 1.46 8.79 -3.75
C MET A 137 1.05 9.48 -2.45
N TYR A 138 0.89 8.71 -1.36
CA TYR A 138 0.59 9.28 -0.05
C TYR A 138 1.68 10.23 0.45
N VAL A 139 2.94 9.79 0.49
CA VAL A 139 4.03 10.63 1.00
C VAL A 139 4.35 11.82 0.09
N LEU A 140 4.14 11.70 -1.23
CA LEU A 140 4.22 12.82 -2.17
C LEU A 140 3.13 13.86 -1.91
N GLY A 141 1.87 13.42 -1.75
CA GLY A 141 0.77 14.31 -1.40
C GLY A 141 1.02 15.05 -0.08
N ARG A 142 1.58 14.36 0.92
CA ARG A 142 1.99 14.96 2.19
C ARG A 142 3.10 15.99 2.03
N TRP A 143 4.12 15.69 1.23
CA TRP A 143 5.21 16.62 0.93
C TRP A 143 4.70 17.83 0.15
N ALA A 144 3.89 17.61 -0.87
CA ALA A 144 3.34 18.69 -1.70
C ALA A 144 2.19 19.46 -1.03
N GLY A 145 1.67 19.01 0.11
CA GLY A 145 0.53 19.65 0.79
C GLY A 145 -0.79 19.53 0.03
N ILE A 146 -1.00 18.44 -0.72
CA ILE A 146 -2.22 18.15 -1.47
C ILE A 146 -2.87 16.84 -0.98
N ASP A 147 -4.11 16.63 -1.38
CA ASP A 147 -4.79 15.33 -1.19
C ASP A 147 -4.14 14.26 -2.08
N PRO A 148 -3.57 13.16 -1.51
CA PRO A 148 -2.95 12.08 -2.28
C PRO A 148 -3.88 11.42 -3.30
N PHE A 149 -5.19 11.42 -3.07
CA PHE A 149 -6.16 10.87 -4.01
C PHE A 149 -6.22 11.64 -5.35
N LEU A 150 -5.77 12.89 -5.39
CA LEU A 150 -5.62 13.63 -6.64
C LEU A 150 -4.57 13.01 -7.56
N ILE A 151 -3.46 12.50 -6.98
CA ILE A 151 -2.41 11.80 -7.73
C ILE A 151 -2.96 10.48 -8.28
N LEU A 152 -3.71 9.72 -7.45
CA LEU A 152 -4.36 8.49 -7.89
C LEU A 152 -5.30 8.73 -9.07
N ASN A 153 -6.16 9.75 -8.96
CA ASN A 153 -7.22 9.99 -9.94
C ASN A 153 -6.71 10.50 -11.28
N GLU A 154 -5.59 11.25 -11.31
CA GLU A 154 -5.07 11.88 -12.53
C GLU A 154 -3.93 11.11 -13.19
N ALA A 155 -3.09 10.45 -12.39
CA ALA A 155 -1.85 9.85 -12.89
C ALA A 155 -1.74 8.33 -12.65
N PHE A 156 -2.75 7.73 -12.01
CA PHE A 156 -2.74 6.31 -11.69
C PHE A 156 -4.15 5.71 -11.77
N SER A 157 -4.31 4.45 -11.36
CA SER A 157 -5.63 3.79 -11.30
C SER A 157 -5.70 2.81 -10.13
N GLY A 158 -6.87 2.72 -9.50
CA GLY A 158 -7.11 1.83 -8.38
C GLY A 158 -8.36 2.24 -7.61
N SER A 159 -8.68 1.54 -6.55
CA SER A 159 -9.76 1.93 -5.63
C SER A 159 -9.33 3.00 -4.65
N GLY A 160 -8.05 3.02 -4.24
CA GLY A 160 -7.49 3.99 -3.29
C GLY A 160 -7.48 3.54 -1.83
N TYR A 161 -8.00 2.36 -1.47
CA TYR A 161 -7.98 1.89 -0.08
C TYR A 161 -6.56 1.86 0.52
N ASP A 162 -5.57 1.58 -0.30
CA ASP A 162 -4.17 1.54 0.08
C ASP A 162 -3.58 2.93 0.40
N ILE A 163 -4.09 4.00 -0.21
CA ILE A 163 -3.77 5.38 0.18
C ILE A 163 -4.38 5.70 1.55
N ALA A 164 -5.63 5.26 1.80
CA ALA A 164 -6.26 5.42 3.11
C ALA A 164 -5.46 4.70 4.20
N CYS A 165 -5.00 3.45 3.95
CA CYS A 165 -4.13 2.71 4.86
C CYS A 165 -2.79 3.41 5.10
N ALA A 166 -2.16 3.98 4.07
CA ALA A 166 -0.89 4.67 4.20
C ALA A 166 -0.97 5.87 5.16
N GLY A 167 -2.18 6.41 5.33
CA GLY A 167 -2.47 7.56 6.18
C GLY A 167 -2.89 7.24 7.62
N LEU A 168 -2.98 5.98 8.02
CA LEU A 168 -3.40 5.57 9.36
C LEU A 168 -2.58 6.27 10.47
N LYS A 169 -3.28 6.78 11.49
CA LYS A 169 -2.65 7.57 12.55
C LYS A 169 -2.83 6.98 13.94
N LYS A 170 -4.00 6.40 14.23
CA LYS A 170 -4.38 5.96 15.58
C LYS A 170 -4.87 4.53 15.64
N ARG A 171 -5.28 4.00 14.52
CA ARG A 171 -5.86 2.67 14.35
C ARG A 171 -4.99 1.84 13.42
N ASN A 172 -5.26 0.54 13.34
CA ASN A 172 -4.47 -0.37 12.52
C ASN A 172 -5.20 -0.81 11.24
N ALA A 173 -6.45 -0.41 11.03
CA ALA A 173 -7.24 -0.81 9.89
C ALA A 173 -8.16 0.32 9.39
N VAL A 174 -8.64 0.17 8.17
CA VAL A 174 -9.69 0.99 7.58
C VAL A 174 -10.82 0.11 7.05
N VAL A 175 -12.04 0.56 7.25
CA VAL A 175 -13.21 0.12 6.47
C VAL A 175 -13.38 1.14 5.35
N TYR A 176 -13.22 0.68 4.13
CA TYR A 176 -13.15 1.53 2.94
C TYR A 176 -14.23 1.17 1.93
N LYS A 177 -14.80 2.16 1.25
CA LYS A 177 -15.70 1.97 0.10
C LYS A 177 -15.58 3.11 -0.90
N LEU A 178 -16.11 2.89 -2.09
CA LEU A 178 -16.37 3.95 -3.06
C LEU A 178 -17.85 4.34 -3.00
N GLU A 179 -18.16 5.50 -2.40
CA GLU A 179 -19.51 6.08 -2.44
C GLU A 179 -19.67 6.99 -3.67
N ASN A 180 -20.51 6.57 -4.61
CA ASN A 180 -20.69 7.28 -5.88
C ASN A 180 -19.33 7.54 -6.60
N GLY A 181 -18.43 6.56 -6.55
CA GLY A 181 -17.10 6.65 -7.14
C GLY A 181 -16.09 7.51 -6.37
N ARG A 182 -16.44 7.98 -5.17
CA ARG A 182 -15.55 8.77 -4.32
C ARG A 182 -15.09 7.96 -3.11
N PRO A 183 -13.81 8.07 -2.72
CA PRO A 183 -13.28 7.44 -1.53
C PRO A 183 -14.04 7.86 -0.26
N ALA A 184 -14.50 6.88 0.51
CA ALA A 184 -15.04 7.06 1.85
C ALA A 184 -14.48 5.96 2.75
N TRP A 185 -13.98 6.32 3.93
CA TRP A 185 -13.43 5.34 4.88
C TRP A 185 -13.50 5.83 6.31
N GLU A 186 -13.45 4.89 7.21
CA GLU A 186 -13.24 5.11 8.64
C GLU A 186 -12.07 4.30 9.16
N GLU A 187 -11.29 4.87 10.07
CA GLU A 187 -10.24 4.15 10.77
C GLU A 187 -10.86 3.29 11.89
N THR A 188 -10.46 2.04 11.99
CA THR A 188 -10.95 1.10 12.98
C THR A 188 -9.80 0.26 13.55
N ASP A 189 -10.04 -0.40 14.68
CA ASP A 189 -9.16 -1.44 15.19
C ASP A 189 -9.64 -2.79 14.69
N PHE A 190 -8.74 -3.55 14.11
CA PHE A 190 -8.98 -4.91 13.72
C PHE A 190 -7.86 -5.82 14.20
N ARG A 191 -8.12 -6.53 15.28
CA ARG A 191 -7.24 -7.56 15.83
C ARG A 191 -8.12 -8.69 16.39
N PRO A 192 -8.36 -9.74 15.61
CA PRO A 192 -9.09 -10.89 16.11
C PRO A 192 -8.44 -11.47 17.36
N PRO A 193 -9.19 -11.94 18.37
CA PRO A 193 -8.64 -12.48 19.62
C PRO A 193 -7.76 -13.72 19.41
N PHE A 194 -7.85 -14.33 18.24
CA PHE A 194 -7.05 -15.49 17.78
C PHE A 194 -5.98 -15.10 16.75
N SER A 195 -5.59 -13.83 16.67
CA SER A 195 -4.59 -13.33 15.71
C SER A 195 -3.26 -14.06 15.77
N ASP A 196 -2.90 -14.67 16.90
CA ASP A 196 -1.71 -15.51 17.05
C ASP A 196 -1.71 -16.75 16.14
N ASN A 197 -2.87 -17.14 15.61
CA ASN A 197 -3.06 -18.24 14.66
C ASN A 197 -3.35 -17.74 13.23
N LEU A 198 -3.06 -16.48 12.94
CA LEU A 198 -3.19 -15.89 11.60
C LEU A 198 -1.80 -15.58 11.03
N TYR A 199 -1.57 -16.04 9.81
CA TYR A 199 -0.27 -15.92 9.15
C TYR A 199 -0.40 -15.38 7.74
N PHE A 200 0.53 -14.53 7.35
CA PHE A 200 0.66 -14.04 5.99
C PHE A 200 1.79 -14.78 5.29
N VAL A 201 1.45 -15.43 4.20
CA VAL A 201 2.39 -16.26 3.43
C VAL A 201 2.66 -15.59 2.09
N TYR A 202 3.93 -15.31 1.79
CA TYR A 202 4.32 -14.76 0.50
C TYR A 202 4.32 -15.86 -0.57
N SER A 203 3.58 -15.64 -1.65
CA SER A 203 3.40 -16.62 -2.73
C SER A 203 4.65 -16.88 -3.58
N GLY A 204 5.67 -16.01 -3.46
CA GLY A 204 6.85 -16.03 -4.34
C GLY A 204 6.65 -15.28 -5.67
N HIS A 205 5.45 -14.76 -5.95
CA HIS A 205 5.11 -14.12 -7.21
C HIS A 205 4.38 -12.80 -7.01
N LYS A 206 4.93 -11.72 -7.57
CA LYS A 206 4.25 -10.42 -7.58
C LYS A 206 3.19 -10.37 -8.67
N LYS A 207 1.98 -9.92 -8.35
CA LYS A 207 0.91 -9.66 -9.31
C LYS A 207 0.90 -8.20 -9.77
N ASN A 208 0.51 -8.01 -11.02
CA ASN A 208 0.23 -6.69 -11.56
C ASN A 208 -1.23 -6.32 -11.24
N SER A 209 -1.43 -5.50 -10.20
CA SER A 209 -2.75 -5.07 -9.73
C SER A 209 -3.52 -4.28 -10.80
N GLU A 210 -2.86 -3.45 -11.62
CA GLU A 210 -3.51 -2.70 -12.70
C GLU A 210 -4.12 -3.63 -13.75
N ARG A 211 -3.37 -4.68 -14.14
CA ARG A 211 -3.87 -5.68 -15.07
C ARG A 211 -5.04 -6.45 -14.47
N ALA A 212 -4.95 -6.83 -13.20
CA ALA A 212 -6.02 -7.54 -12.50
C ALA A 212 -7.31 -6.71 -12.42
N VAL A 213 -7.21 -5.42 -12.08
CA VAL A 213 -8.33 -4.47 -12.08
C VAL A 213 -8.93 -4.30 -13.47
N ARG A 214 -8.09 -4.20 -14.52
CA ARG A 214 -8.55 -4.10 -15.90
C ARG A 214 -9.37 -5.34 -16.31
N SER A 215 -8.82 -6.53 -16.06
CA SER A 215 -9.51 -7.79 -16.36
C SER A 215 -10.84 -7.90 -15.61
N TYR A 216 -10.88 -7.50 -14.33
CA TYR A 216 -12.13 -7.47 -13.56
C TYR A 216 -13.18 -6.54 -14.17
N ARG A 217 -12.80 -5.35 -14.64
CA ARG A 217 -13.73 -4.40 -15.25
C ARG A 217 -14.33 -4.91 -16.56
N GLU A 218 -13.65 -5.82 -17.26
CA GLU A 218 -14.12 -6.47 -18.51
C GLU A 218 -15.13 -7.59 -18.26
N LEU A 219 -15.25 -8.10 -17.03
CA LEU A 219 -16.19 -9.16 -16.67
C LEU A 219 -17.65 -8.67 -16.72
N PRO A 220 -18.63 -9.56 -16.95
CA PRO A 220 -20.05 -9.23 -16.90
C PRO A 220 -20.45 -8.59 -15.57
N ARG A 221 -21.37 -7.63 -15.62
CA ARG A 221 -21.89 -6.96 -14.40
C ARG A 221 -23.06 -7.68 -13.74
N ALA A 222 -23.65 -8.68 -14.42
CA ALA A 222 -24.76 -9.45 -13.88
C ALA A 222 -24.36 -10.16 -12.56
N GLY A 223 -25.20 -10.08 -11.55
CA GLY A 223 -24.93 -10.66 -10.22
C GLY A 223 -23.93 -9.91 -9.32
N ARG A 224 -23.25 -8.87 -9.81
CA ARG A 224 -22.26 -8.14 -9.01
C ARG A 224 -22.85 -7.39 -7.82
N MET A 225 -24.05 -6.85 -7.97
CA MET A 225 -24.70 -6.11 -6.85
C MET A 225 -24.96 -7.02 -5.66
N GLU A 226 -25.44 -8.23 -5.89
CA GLU A 226 -25.62 -9.24 -4.84
C GLU A 226 -24.27 -9.60 -4.18
N ALA A 227 -23.24 -9.81 -4.98
CA ALA A 227 -21.89 -10.07 -4.49
C ALA A 227 -21.31 -8.88 -3.68
N VAL A 228 -21.60 -7.64 -4.07
CA VAL A 228 -21.21 -6.42 -3.35
C VAL A 228 -21.88 -6.35 -1.98
N GLU A 229 -23.20 -6.62 -1.91
CA GLU A 229 -23.96 -6.63 -0.67
C GLU A 229 -23.46 -7.72 0.28
N GLU A 230 -23.25 -8.92 -0.25
CA GLU A 230 -22.79 -10.05 0.54
C GLU A 230 -21.33 -9.86 1.03
N CYS A 231 -20.44 -9.36 0.17
CA CYS A 231 -19.08 -9.00 0.56
C CYS A 231 -19.08 -7.91 1.68
N THR A 232 -19.96 -6.92 1.58
CA THR A 232 -20.13 -5.89 2.62
C THR A 232 -20.60 -6.52 3.94
N ARG A 233 -21.56 -7.47 3.88
CA ARG A 233 -22.03 -8.20 5.06
C ARG A 233 -20.90 -8.99 5.73
N ILE A 234 -20.08 -9.68 4.94
CA ILE A 234 -18.92 -10.44 5.44
C ILE A 234 -17.89 -9.50 6.06
N THR A 235 -17.59 -8.39 5.41
CA THR A 235 -16.65 -7.38 5.95
C THR A 235 -17.08 -6.89 7.34
N ARG A 236 -18.37 -6.60 7.52
CA ARG A 236 -18.91 -6.18 8.82
C ARG A 236 -18.89 -7.30 9.85
N ALA A 237 -19.20 -8.53 9.45
CA ALA A 237 -19.14 -9.69 10.32
C ALA A 237 -17.71 -9.98 10.79
N MET A 238 -16.70 -9.85 9.92
CA MET A 238 -15.29 -10.01 10.29
C MET A 238 -14.83 -9.03 11.36
N LEU A 239 -15.33 -7.78 11.36
CA LEU A 239 -14.96 -6.78 12.36
C LEU A 239 -15.38 -7.17 13.79
N SER A 240 -16.44 -7.96 13.94
CA SER A 240 -16.97 -8.40 15.23
C SER A 240 -16.73 -9.90 15.52
N CYS A 241 -16.04 -10.61 14.62
CA CYS A 241 -15.77 -12.02 14.74
C CYS A 241 -14.95 -12.34 15.99
N GLY A 242 -15.47 -13.26 16.83
CA GLY A 242 -14.87 -13.59 18.12
C GLY A 242 -14.20 -14.97 18.17
N THR A 243 -14.43 -15.85 17.19
CA THR A 243 -13.92 -17.22 17.21
C THR A 243 -13.19 -17.59 15.90
N PRO A 244 -12.20 -18.51 15.96
CA PRO A 244 -11.54 -19.01 14.75
C PRO A 244 -12.51 -19.64 13.75
N ASP A 245 -13.44 -20.47 14.21
CA ASP A 245 -14.39 -21.19 13.35
C ASP A 245 -15.31 -20.23 12.57
N GLU A 246 -15.77 -19.15 13.24
CA GLU A 246 -16.55 -18.11 12.58
C GLU A 246 -15.69 -17.35 11.54
N PHE A 247 -14.44 -17.07 11.85
CA PHE A 247 -13.52 -16.39 10.94
C PHE A 247 -13.24 -17.27 9.71
N ASP A 248 -12.96 -18.55 9.90
CA ASP A 248 -12.73 -19.53 8.83
C ASP A 248 -13.95 -19.64 7.92
N TYR A 249 -15.16 -19.68 8.49
CA TYR A 249 -16.40 -19.64 7.72
C TYR A 249 -16.51 -18.36 6.86
N LEU A 250 -16.24 -17.19 7.46
CA LEU A 250 -16.30 -15.91 6.74
C LEU A 250 -15.23 -15.81 5.65
N VAL A 251 -14.04 -16.35 5.87
CA VAL A 251 -12.97 -16.46 4.86
C VAL A 251 -13.45 -17.33 3.68
N HIS A 252 -13.98 -18.50 3.98
CA HIS A 252 -14.49 -19.42 2.98
C HIS A 252 -15.59 -18.80 2.11
N GLU A 253 -16.60 -18.19 2.73
CA GLU A 253 -17.68 -17.50 2.02
C GLU A 253 -17.16 -16.35 1.16
N HIS A 254 -16.21 -15.55 1.67
CA HIS A 254 -15.62 -14.46 0.90
C HIS A 254 -14.87 -14.97 -0.35
N GLU A 255 -14.07 -16.05 -0.20
CA GLU A 255 -13.36 -16.64 -1.34
C GLU A 255 -14.34 -17.19 -2.39
N ASN A 256 -15.48 -17.79 -1.96
CA ASN A 256 -16.52 -18.28 -2.85
C ASN A 256 -17.17 -17.13 -3.64
N ILE A 257 -17.48 -16.01 -3.00
CA ILE A 257 -18.06 -14.84 -3.68
C ILE A 257 -17.11 -14.31 -4.74
N VAL A 258 -15.84 -14.07 -4.38
CA VAL A 258 -14.86 -13.54 -5.32
C VAL A 258 -14.56 -14.55 -6.43
N SER A 259 -14.52 -15.85 -6.13
CA SER A 259 -14.42 -16.93 -7.12
C SER A 259 -15.56 -16.89 -8.12
N GLY A 260 -16.80 -16.78 -7.62
CA GLY A 260 -18.00 -16.70 -8.46
C GLY A 260 -18.01 -15.51 -9.40
N VAL A 261 -17.56 -14.33 -8.93
CA VAL A 261 -17.51 -13.11 -9.75
C VAL A 261 -16.37 -13.11 -10.75
N THR A 262 -15.20 -13.64 -10.36
CA THR A 262 -14.00 -13.61 -11.21
C THR A 262 -13.85 -14.82 -12.12
N GLY A 263 -14.55 -15.91 -11.83
CA GLY A 263 -14.38 -17.20 -12.48
C GLY A 263 -13.06 -17.90 -12.14
N MET A 264 -12.30 -17.37 -11.18
CA MET A 264 -11.05 -17.97 -10.71
C MET A 264 -11.34 -18.85 -9.48
N PRO A 265 -10.88 -20.11 -9.44
CA PRO A 265 -11.08 -20.96 -8.27
C PRO A 265 -10.34 -20.39 -7.04
N ALA A 266 -10.92 -20.62 -5.85
CA ALA A 266 -10.30 -20.26 -4.58
C ALA A 266 -8.89 -20.86 -4.45
N LEU A 267 -8.00 -20.12 -3.79
CA LEU A 267 -6.60 -20.52 -3.70
C LEU A 267 -6.42 -21.82 -2.92
N LYS A 268 -7.21 -22.04 -1.86
CA LYS A 268 -7.22 -23.26 -1.07
C LYS A 268 -7.55 -24.47 -1.93
N ASP A 269 -8.65 -24.43 -2.67
CA ASP A 269 -9.10 -25.55 -3.48
C ASP A 269 -8.10 -25.92 -4.57
N ARG A 270 -7.45 -24.92 -5.13
CA ARG A 270 -6.50 -25.10 -6.22
C ARG A 270 -5.14 -25.63 -5.78
N LEU A 271 -4.58 -25.12 -4.66
CA LEU A 271 -3.18 -25.35 -4.28
C LEU A 271 -3.03 -26.07 -2.93
N PHE A 272 -4.02 -26.00 -2.04
CA PHE A 272 -3.90 -26.45 -0.66
C PHE A 272 -5.14 -27.24 -0.18
N PRO A 273 -5.68 -28.18 -0.98
CA PRO A 273 -6.93 -28.89 -0.63
C PRO A 273 -6.79 -29.78 0.62
N ASP A 274 -5.56 -30.12 0.98
CA ASP A 274 -5.20 -30.93 2.16
C ASP A 274 -4.84 -30.07 3.40
N PHE A 275 -4.92 -28.73 3.30
CA PHE A 275 -4.70 -27.86 4.44
C PHE A 275 -5.94 -27.80 5.33
N THR A 276 -5.76 -27.98 6.63
CA THR A 276 -6.86 -28.08 7.61
C THR A 276 -7.49 -26.73 7.97
N GLY A 277 -6.68 -25.65 7.97
CA GLY A 277 -7.18 -24.28 8.14
C GLY A 277 -7.70 -23.65 6.85
N GLU A 278 -8.07 -22.39 6.88
CA GLU A 278 -8.48 -21.64 5.69
C GLU A 278 -7.31 -20.89 5.03
N VAL A 279 -7.45 -20.65 3.73
CA VAL A 279 -6.51 -19.88 2.92
C VAL A 279 -7.28 -18.81 2.16
N LYS A 280 -6.93 -17.56 2.39
CA LYS A 280 -7.54 -16.43 1.75
C LYS A 280 -6.55 -15.70 0.84
N SER A 281 -6.91 -15.56 -0.42
CA SER A 281 -6.19 -14.66 -1.34
C SER A 281 -6.28 -13.21 -0.87
N LEU A 282 -5.19 -12.45 -0.96
CA LEU A 282 -5.16 -11.04 -0.58
C LEU A 282 -4.84 -10.17 -1.80
N GLY A 283 -5.59 -9.08 -1.98
CA GLY A 283 -5.39 -8.13 -3.05
C GLY A 283 -5.66 -8.70 -4.46
N ALA A 284 -4.69 -8.63 -5.37
CA ALA A 284 -4.83 -9.22 -6.71
C ALA A 284 -4.69 -10.74 -6.64
N TRP A 285 -5.79 -11.45 -6.78
CA TRP A 285 -5.93 -12.89 -6.55
C TRP A 285 -4.82 -13.76 -7.16
N GLY A 286 -4.29 -14.64 -6.33
CA GLY A 286 -3.27 -15.64 -6.69
C GLY A 286 -1.85 -15.10 -6.81
N GLY A 287 -1.55 -13.95 -6.20
CA GLY A 287 -0.20 -13.40 -6.11
C GLY A 287 0.07 -12.73 -4.77
N ASP A 288 1.21 -12.08 -4.66
CA ASP A 288 1.68 -11.37 -3.47
C ASP A 288 1.56 -12.24 -2.19
N PHE A 289 0.72 -11.88 -1.26
CA PHE A 289 0.45 -12.63 -0.03
C PHE A 289 -0.92 -13.31 -0.05
N PHE A 290 -1.04 -14.36 0.73
CA PHE A 290 -2.31 -14.92 1.17
C PHE A 290 -2.32 -15.06 2.69
N LEU A 291 -3.50 -15.00 3.28
CA LEU A 291 -3.71 -15.27 4.70
C LEU A 291 -3.96 -16.76 4.89
N ALA A 292 -3.37 -17.34 5.93
CA ALA A 292 -3.61 -18.73 6.35
C ALA A 292 -4.00 -18.74 7.83
N THR A 293 -4.98 -19.57 8.18
CA THR A 293 -5.44 -19.73 9.56
C THR A 293 -4.93 -21.04 10.17
N GLY A 294 -4.83 -21.08 11.50
CA GLY A 294 -4.42 -22.29 12.22
C GLY A 294 -2.95 -22.32 12.64
N ALA A 295 -2.69 -22.85 13.83
CA ALA A 295 -1.34 -22.92 14.42
C ALA A 295 -0.34 -23.75 13.59
N GLU A 296 -0.82 -24.69 12.79
CA GLU A 296 -0.03 -25.56 11.90
C GLU A 296 0.43 -24.86 10.61
N ALA A 297 -0.17 -23.69 10.24
CA ALA A 297 0.12 -22.99 9.00
C ALA A 297 1.62 -22.76 8.76
N PRO A 298 2.44 -22.26 9.70
CA PRO A 298 3.86 -22.04 9.46
C PRO A 298 4.62 -23.31 9.11
N GLY A 299 4.30 -24.41 9.78
CA GLY A 299 4.92 -25.72 9.50
C GLY A 299 4.50 -26.29 8.15
N TYR A 300 3.22 -26.21 7.83
CA TYR A 300 2.67 -26.68 6.58
C TYR A 300 3.27 -25.95 5.37
N PHE A 301 3.22 -24.63 5.36
CA PHE A 301 3.69 -23.83 4.23
C PHE A 301 5.21 -23.87 4.05
N ARG A 302 6.00 -23.86 5.13
CA ARG A 302 7.46 -24.02 5.03
C ARG A 302 7.87 -25.37 4.43
N ARG A 303 7.20 -26.47 4.79
CA ARG A 303 7.44 -27.81 4.16
C ARG A 303 7.12 -27.83 2.68
N ARG A 304 6.22 -26.97 2.21
CA ARG A 304 5.86 -26.81 0.78
C ARG A 304 6.74 -25.79 0.04
N GLY A 305 7.79 -25.24 0.69
CA GLY A 305 8.77 -24.35 0.06
C GLY A 305 8.45 -22.86 0.15
N TYR A 306 7.41 -22.46 0.87
CA TYR A 306 7.11 -21.04 1.12
C TYR A 306 8.07 -20.51 2.18
N GLY A 307 9.10 -19.75 1.75
CA GLY A 307 10.17 -19.26 2.64
C GLY A 307 9.75 -18.13 3.58
N THR A 308 8.76 -17.32 3.18
CA THR A 308 8.28 -16.17 3.95
C THR A 308 6.90 -16.46 4.51
N VAL A 309 6.83 -16.71 5.82
CA VAL A 309 5.61 -16.91 6.59
C VAL A 309 5.71 -16.00 7.81
N LEU A 310 4.88 -14.96 7.84
CA LEU A 310 4.89 -13.89 8.84
C LEU A 310 3.65 -14.02 9.74
N SER A 311 3.80 -13.86 11.05
CA SER A 311 2.66 -13.81 11.96
C SER A 311 1.93 -12.47 11.84
N TRP A 312 0.68 -12.42 12.26
CA TRP A 312 -0.11 -11.20 12.35
C TRP A 312 0.67 -10.08 13.06
N ASP A 313 1.15 -10.35 14.26
CA ASP A 313 1.84 -9.37 15.10
C ASP A 313 3.18 -8.89 14.55
N SER A 314 3.82 -9.68 13.67
CA SER A 314 5.06 -9.25 13.02
C SER A 314 4.85 -8.28 11.86
N LEU A 315 3.64 -8.24 11.30
CA LEU A 315 3.39 -7.51 10.06
C LEU A 315 2.34 -6.40 10.21
N VAL A 316 1.25 -6.62 10.96
CA VAL A 316 0.19 -5.64 11.12
C VAL A 316 0.58 -4.57 12.13
N LEU A 317 0.24 -3.31 11.85
CA LEU A 317 0.40 -2.21 12.79
C LEU A 317 -0.21 -2.58 14.15
N ASP A 318 0.52 -2.33 15.21
CA ASP A 318 -0.06 -2.38 16.55
C ASP A 318 -0.90 -1.12 16.79
N THR A 319 -2.04 -1.29 17.45
CA THR A 319 -2.84 -0.13 17.87
C THR A 319 -2.08 0.64 18.92
N VAL A 320 -1.90 1.94 18.71
CA VAL A 320 -1.34 2.79 19.76
C VAL A 320 -2.33 2.79 20.91
N ARG A 321 -1.97 2.07 21.99
CA ARG A 321 -2.71 2.06 23.25
C ARG A 321 -2.54 3.38 24.00
#